data_b5241e23690922016a41ffe0b682704c
#
_entry.id   b5241e23690922016a41ffe0b682704c
#
_cell.length_a   1.000
_cell.length_b   1.000
_cell.length_c   1.000
_cell.angle_alpha   90.00
_cell.angle_beta   90.00
_cell.angle_gamma   90.00
#
_symmetry.space_group_name_H-M   'P 1'
#
loop_
_entity.id
_entity.type
_entity.pdbx_description
1 polymer ?
#
loop_
_entity_poly.entity_id
_entity_poly.type
_entity_poly.pdbx_seq_one_letter_code
_entity_poly.pdbx_strand_id
1 'polypeptide(L)'
;MNIIFLGPPGAGKGTQAQRICNALNIPQISTGDILRRAIKEQTPTGLKAKSYIDAGKLVPDDVIIDIVRDRLAQDDAKNGYILDGFPRTVPQAEALEGIADIDAVIDLDVADEKLIDRLSGRRVCLKCGATYHISRLNGKTKCDSCSDELVQRADDKAETVLNRLKVYHDQTAPLVDFYQKKGLLRVIDGDQDMDCLLYTSPSPRD
;
A
#
# COMPACT_ATOMS: atom_id res chain seq x y z
N MET A 1 16.22 -7.89 3.51
CA MET A 1 15.90 -7.18 2.26
C MET A 1 14.71 -6.27 2.50
N ASN A 2 14.89 -4.97 2.29
CA ASN A 2 13.92 -3.92 2.60
C ASN A 2 13.40 -3.31 1.30
N ILE A 3 12.13 -3.51 0.99
CA ILE A 3 11.54 -3.12 -0.28
C ILE A 3 10.44 -2.09 -0.03
N ILE A 4 10.35 -1.09 -0.91
CA ILE A 4 9.22 -0.17 -0.98
C ILE A 4 8.36 -0.51 -2.19
N PHE A 5 7.04 -0.55 -2.00
CA PHE A 5 6.07 -0.56 -3.08
C PHE A 5 5.50 0.84 -3.31
N LEU A 6 5.78 1.40 -4.49
CA LEU A 6 5.16 2.62 -5.01
C LEU A 6 4.06 2.28 -6.01
N GLY A 7 3.32 3.30 -6.41
CA GLY A 7 2.24 3.23 -7.39
C GLY A 7 0.94 3.79 -6.86
N PRO A 8 0.01 4.13 -7.76
CA PRO A 8 -1.26 4.77 -7.40
C PRO A 8 -2.16 3.88 -6.53
N PRO A 9 -3.15 4.47 -5.85
CA PRO A 9 -4.17 3.68 -5.16
C PRO A 9 -4.90 2.79 -6.18
N GLY A 10 -5.10 1.51 -5.85
CA GLY A 10 -5.72 0.54 -6.78
C GLY A 10 -4.74 -0.22 -7.70
N ALA A 11 -3.46 0.13 -7.75
CA ALA A 11 -2.46 -0.54 -8.59
C ALA A 11 -2.19 -2.02 -8.23
N GLY A 12 -2.63 -2.49 -7.05
CA GLY A 12 -2.43 -3.88 -6.62
C GLY A 12 -1.25 -4.08 -5.66
N LYS A 13 -0.61 -3.01 -5.18
CA LYS A 13 0.53 -3.06 -4.25
C LYS A 13 0.36 -4.05 -3.11
N GLY A 14 -0.72 -3.93 -2.34
CA GLY A 14 -0.96 -4.80 -1.18
C GLY A 14 -1.08 -6.28 -1.55
N THR A 15 -1.68 -6.60 -2.69
CA THR A 15 -1.82 -7.97 -3.18
C THR A 15 -0.47 -8.57 -3.56
N GLN A 16 0.38 -7.81 -4.26
CA GLN A 16 1.71 -8.26 -4.66
C GLN A 16 2.66 -8.32 -3.45
N ALA A 17 2.61 -7.32 -2.58
CA ALA A 17 3.37 -7.32 -1.34
C ALA A 17 3.08 -8.57 -0.49
N GLN A 18 1.82 -8.94 -0.30
CA GLN A 18 1.42 -10.13 0.44
C GLN A 18 2.04 -11.42 -0.15
N ARG A 19 2.03 -11.55 -1.48
CA ARG A 19 2.59 -12.72 -2.17
C ARG A 19 4.10 -12.82 -1.99
N ILE A 20 4.80 -11.70 -2.16
CA ILE A 20 6.26 -11.64 -1.99
C ILE A 20 6.65 -11.84 -0.52
N CYS A 21 5.92 -11.24 0.41
CA CYS A 21 6.13 -11.46 1.84
C CYS A 21 6.01 -12.93 2.22
N ASN A 22 5.00 -13.63 1.69
CA ASN A 22 4.84 -15.06 1.91
C ASN A 22 5.99 -15.89 1.32
N ALA A 23 6.47 -15.52 0.12
CA ALA A 23 7.57 -16.23 -0.55
C ALA A 23 8.92 -16.01 0.14
N LEU A 24 9.16 -14.80 0.67
CA LEU A 24 10.42 -14.42 1.32
C LEU A 24 10.39 -14.57 2.85
N ASN A 25 9.23 -14.89 3.43
CA ASN A 25 9.01 -14.97 4.88
C ASN A 25 9.41 -13.68 5.61
N ILE A 26 9.00 -12.54 5.07
CA ILE A 26 9.19 -11.20 5.65
C ILE A 26 7.84 -10.51 5.87
N PRO A 27 7.72 -9.57 6.82
CA PRO A 27 6.46 -8.87 7.08
C PRO A 27 6.13 -7.83 6.00
N GLN A 28 4.83 -7.71 5.69
CA GLN A 28 4.29 -6.54 5.00
C GLN A 28 3.94 -5.46 6.04
N ILE A 29 4.47 -4.27 5.86
CA ILE A 29 4.20 -3.10 6.69
C ILE A 29 3.36 -2.11 5.88
N SER A 30 2.04 -2.19 6.05
CA SER A 30 1.06 -1.32 5.40
C SER A 30 0.63 -0.20 6.35
N THR A 31 1.06 1.03 6.09
CA THR A 31 0.64 2.20 6.89
C THR A 31 -0.85 2.41 6.85
N GLY A 32 -1.49 2.13 5.71
CA GLY A 32 -2.94 2.20 5.58
C GLY A 32 -3.66 1.21 6.50
N ASP A 33 -3.14 0.00 6.68
CA ASP A 33 -3.76 -1.02 7.54
C ASP A 33 -3.50 -0.71 9.02
N ILE A 34 -2.31 -0.21 9.36
CA ILE A 34 -2.00 0.27 10.72
C ILE A 34 -2.99 1.37 11.12
N LEU A 35 -3.18 2.38 10.27
CA LEU A 35 -4.10 3.48 10.55
C LEU A 35 -5.56 3.01 10.63
N ARG A 36 -6.00 2.13 9.74
CA ARG A 36 -7.37 1.57 9.80
C ARG A 36 -7.61 0.77 11.07
N ARG A 37 -6.59 0.02 11.53
CA ARG A 37 -6.66 -0.67 12.83
C ARG A 37 -6.75 0.32 13.97
N ALA A 38 -5.92 1.36 13.98
CA ALA A 38 -5.94 2.42 14.99
C ALA A 38 -7.29 3.14 15.04
N ILE A 39 -7.93 3.37 13.89
CA ILE A 39 -9.30 3.93 13.80
C ILE A 39 -10.32 2.98 14.43
N LYS A 40 -10.24 1.69 14.10
CA LYS A 40 -11.15 0.67 14.65
C LYS A 40 -11.03 0.54 16.17
N GLU A 41 -9.82 0.61 16.68
CA GLU A 41 -9.49 0.57 18.11
C GLU A 41 -9.66 1.92 18.82
N GLN A 42 -10.09 2.96 18.08
CA GLN A 42 -10.32 4.31 18.60
C GLN A 42 -9.13 4.93 19.34
N THR A 43 -7.92 4.60 18.91
CA THR A 43 -6.71 5.19 19.50
C THR A 43 -6.64 6.69 19.20
N PRO A 44 -5.93 7.51 20.00
CA PRO A 44 -5.77 8.94 19.72
C PRO A 44 -5.24 9.23 18.31
N THR A 45 -4.28 8.45 17.84
CA THR A 45 -3.73 8.54 16.47
C THR A 45 -4.77 8.15 15.42
N GLY A 46 -5.54 7.08 15.66
CA GLY A 46 -6.62 6.65 14.77
C GLY A 46 -7.72 7.70 14.64
N LEU A 47 -8.13 8.32 15.72
CA LEU A 47 -9.14 9.38 15.70
C LEU A 47 -8.68 10.62 14.92
N LYS A 48 -7.41 11.02 15.06
CA LYS A 48 -6.80 12.10 14.26
C LYS A 48 -6.72 11.75 12.78
N ALA A 49 -6.32 10.51 12.46
CA ALA A 49 -6.12 10.07 11.08
C ALA A 49 -7.44 9.88 10.30
N LYS A 50 -8.54 9.60 11.01
CA LYS A 50 -9.83 9.25 10.40
C LYS A 50 -10.33 10.28 9.39
N SER A 51 -10.33 11.57 9.74
CA SER A 51 -10.82 12.65 8.87
C SER A 51 -10.02 12.78 7.57
N TYR A 52 -8.71 12.53 7.62
CA TYR A 52 -7.84 12.54 6.44
C TYR A 52 -8.14 11.35 5.53
N ILE A 53 -8.25 10.14 6.09
CA ILE A 53 -8.51 8.91 5.33
C ILE A 53 -9.89 8.96 4.67
N ASP A 54 -10.93 9.36 5.41
CA ASP A 54 -12.30 9.46 4.88
C ASP A 54 -12.39 10.48 3.73
N ALA A 55 -11.57 11.54 3.77
CA ALA A 55 -11.46 12.55 2.71
C ALA A 55 -10.51 12.15 1.56
N GLY A 56 -9.85 10.99 1.63
CA GLY A 56 -8.84 10.57 0.65
C GLY A 56 -7.57 11.41 0.64
N LYS A 57 -7.26 12.09 1.77
CA LYS A 57 -6.06 12.89 1.97
C LYS A 57 -4.98 12.09 2.68
N LEU A 58 -3.73 12.58 2.63
CA LEU A 58 -2.65 12.02 3.44
C LEU A 58 -2.77 12.50 4.90
N VAL A 59 -2.44 11.62 5.82
CA VAL A 59 -2.23 11.97 7.24
C VAL A 59 -0.91 12.73 7.34
N PRO A 60 -0.77 13.71 8.24
CA PRO A 60 0.47 14.50 8.40
C PRO A 60 1.72 13.63 8.49
N ASP A 61 2.81 14.11 7.86
CA ASP A 61 4.04 13.33 7.68
C ASP A 61 4.68 12.91 9.00
N ASP A 62 4.71 13.80 10.00
CA ASP A 62 5.24 13.54 11.34
C ASP A 62 4.58 12.33 12.01
N VAL A 63 3.25 12.25 11.92
CA VAL A 63 2.47 11.15 12.50
C VAL A 63 2.81 9.83 11.82
N ILE A 64 2.92 9.83 10.48
CA ILE A 64 3.23 8.60 9.72
C ILE A 64 4.67 8.16 9.94
N ILE A 65 5.62 9.09 9.98
CA ILE A 65 7.04 8.80 10.20
C ILE A 65 7.23 8.13 11.56
N ASP A 66 6.57 8.63 12.61
CA ASP A 66 6.65 8.04 13.94
C ASP A 66 6.07 6.62 13.97
N ILE A 67 4.91 6.41 13.35
CA ILE A 67 4.29 5.08 13.23
C ILE A 67 5.24 4.08 12.53
N VAL A 68 5.88 4.52 11.44
CA VAL A 68 6.80 3.66 10.68
C VAL A 68 8.06 3.38 11.49
N ARG A 69 8.65 4.39 12.14
CA ARG A 69 9.81 4.21 13.01
C ARG A 69 9.56 3.18 14.09
N ASP A 70 8.44 3.30 14.81
CA ASP A 70 8.06 2.36 15.87
C ASP A 70 7.83 0.95 15.32
N ARG A 71 7.24 0.84 14.13
CA ARG A 71 6.98 -0.45 13.50
C ARG A 71 8.26 -1.14 13.01
N LEU A 72 9.21 -0.39 12.46
CA LEU A 72 10.50 -0.91 11.99
C LEU A 72 11.42 -1.34 13.15
N ALA A 73 11.22 -0.82 14.35
CA ALA A 73 11.95 -1.22 15.53
C ALA A 73 11.54 -2.61 16.07
N GLN A 74 10.45 -3.20 15.59
CA GLN A 74 9.97 -4.51 16.02
C GLN A 74 10.85 -5.65 15.50
N ASP A 75 10.95 -6.74 16.26
CA ASP A 75 11.86 -7.86 15.97
C ASP A 75 11.59 -8.55 14.63
N ASP A 76 10.33 -8.64 14.20
CA ASP A 76 9.95 -9.27 12.94
C ASP A 76 10.42 -8.51 11.70
N ALA A 77 10.73 -7.21 11.83
CA ALA A 77 11.23 -6.38 10.74
C ALA A 77 12.76 -6.48 10.54
N LYS A 78 13.50 -7.09 11.48
CA LYS A 78 14.97 -7.14 11.43
C LYS A 78 15.53 -7.95 10.26
N ASN A 79 14.78 -8.92 9.74
CA ASN A 79 15.22 -9.80 8.65
C ASN A 79 14.81 -9.28 7.26
N GLY A 80 14.19 -8.11 7.22
CA GLY A 80 13.66 -7.48 6.02
C GLY A 80 12.15 -7.30 6.08
N TYR A 81 11.62 -6.48 5.16
CA TYR A 81 10.20 -6.14 5.11
C TYR A 81 9.82 -5.53 3.76
N ILE A 82 8.52 -5.43 3.53
CA ILE A 82 7.96 -4.64 2.43
C ILE A 82 7.14 -3.49 3.03
N LEU A 83 7.50 -2.25 2.68
CA LEU A 83 6.70 -1.05 2.96
C LEU A 83 5.63 -0.87 1.89
N ASP A 84 4.37 -0.86 2.29
CA ASP A 84 3.21 -0.63 1.44
C ASP A 84 2.48 0.65 1.88
N GLY A 85 2.45 1.65 0.98
CA GLY A 85 1.82 2.93 1.23
C GLY A 85 2.65 3.89 2.10
N PHE A 86 3.96 3.67 2.18
CA PHE A 86 4.96 4.58 2.72
C PHE A 86 6.30 4.37 2.01
N PRO A 87 7.04 5.44 1.67
CA PRO A 87 6.65 6.84 1.79
C PRO A 87 5.59 7.24 0.75
N ARG A 88 4.89 8.36 0.99
CA ARG A 88 3.94 8.97 0.06
C ARG A 88 4.28 10.41 -0.30
N THR A 89 5.27 10.98 0.35
CA THR A 89 5.79 12.33 0.08
C THR A 89 7.31 12.31 0.10
N VAL A 90 7.95 13.28 -0.57
CA VAL A 90 9.41 13.40 -0.56
C VAL A 90 9.95 13.60 0.85
N PRO A 91 9.36 14.44 1.73
CA PRO A 91 9.78 14.54 3.12
C PRO A 91 9.73 13.22 3.90
N GLN A 92 8.73 12.37 3.64
CA GLN A 92 8.69 11.04 4.24
C GLN A 92 9.83 10.15 3.74
N ALA A 93 10.19 10.23 2.45
CA ALA A 93 11.30 9.47 1.87
C ALA A 93 12.64 9.90 2.45
N GLU A 94 12.85 11.21 2.60
CA GLU A 94 14.06 11.78 3.22
C GLU A 94 14.18 11.36 4.70
N ALA A 95 13.07 11.40 5.44
CA ALA A 95 13.04 10.92 6.82
C ALA A 95 13.33 9.41 6.93
N LEU A 96 12.87 8.61 5.96
CA LEU A 96 13.12 7.17 5.94
C LEU A 96 14.61 6.84 5.77
N GLU A 97 15.38 7.65 5.03
CA GLU A 97 16.83 7.46 4.88
C GLU A 97 17.58 7.53 6.21
N GLY A 98 17.06 8.30 7.17
CA GLY A 98 17.62 8.35 8.52
C GLY A 98 17.16 7.20 9.45
N ILE A 99 16.23 6.36 8.98
CA ILE A 99 15.63 5.28 9.77
C ILE A 99 16.08 3.91 9.29
N ALA A 100 16.18 3.71 7.96
CA ALA A 100 16.44 2.40 7.38
C ALA A 100 17.04 2.49 5.97
N ASP A 101 17.94 1.55 5.65
CA ASP A 101 18.43 1.34 4.30
C ASP A 101 17.41 0.57 3.47
N ILE A 102 17.19 1.02 2.24
CA ILE A 102 16.25 0.42 1.28
C ILE A 102 17.04 -0.23 0.14
N ASP A 103 16.75 -1.50 -0.13
CA ASP A 103 17.44 -2.28 -1.17
C ASP A 103 16.81 -2.07 -2.57
N ALA A 104 15.49 -1.91 -2.63
CA ALA A 104 14.79 -1.71 -3.90
C ALA A 104 13.45 -0.99 -3.72
N VAL A 105 13.03 -0.28 -4.75
CA VAL A 105 11.73 0.39 -4.84
C VAL A 105 11.02 -0.11 -6.08
N ILE A 106 9.88 -0.76 -5.91
CA ILE A 106 9.06 -1.31 -6.99
C ILE A 106 7.87 -0.38 -7.21
N ASP A 107 7.81 0.23 -8.39
CA ASP A 107 6.68 1.06 -8.79
C ASP A 107 5.74 0.27 -9.71
N LEU A 108 4.48 0.15 -9.31
CA LEU A 108 3.44 -0.46 -10.14
C LEU A 108 2.73 0.63 -10.94
N ASP A 109 3.07 0.72 -12.21
CA ASP A 109 2.46 1.68 -13.13
C ASP A 109 1.13 1.13 -13.69
N VAL A 110 0.05 1.91 -13.54
CA VAL A 110 -1.30 1.55 -14.02
C VAL A 110 -2.05 2.81 -14.41
N ALA A 111 -2.71 2.79 -15.57
CA ALA A 111 -3.51 3.91 -16.06
C ALA A 111 -4.71 4.22 -15.15
N ASP A 112 -5.00 5.52 -14.96
CA ASP A 112 -6.01 6.03 -14.02
C ASP A 112 -7.42 5.47 -14.26
N GLU A 113 -7.81 5.28 -15.52
CA GLU A 113 -9.13 4.74 -15.89
C GLU A 113 -9.36 3.35 -15.28
N LYS A 114 -8.32 2.51 -15.27
CA LYS A 114 -8.39 1.16 -14.69
C LYS A 114 -8.40 1.20 -13.16
N LEU A 115 -7.76 2.21 -12.57
CA LEU A 115 -7.70 2.36 -11.12
C LEU A 115 -9.07 2.70 -10.52
N ILE A 116 -9.87 3.51 -11.21
CA ILE A 116 -11.22 3.88 -10.77
C ILE A 116 -12.09 2.62 -10.67
N ASP A 117 -12.08 1.76 -11.69
CA ASP A 117 -12.83 0.50 -11.68
C ASP A 117 -12.32 -0.45 -10.59
N ARG A 118 -10.99 -0.63 -10.50
CA ARG A 118 -10.37 -1.48 -9.48
C ARG A 118 -10.72 -1.07 -8.05
N LEU A 119 -10.75 0.23 -7.77
CA LEU A 119 -11.06 0.76 -6.43
C LEU A 119 -12.55 0.68 -6.10
N SER A 120 -13.42 1.10 -7.02
CA SER A 120 -14.87 1.06 -6.80
C SER A 120 -15.39 -0.37 -6.68
N GLY A 121 -14.81 -1.30 -7.43
CA GLY A 121 -15.12 -2.73 -7.38
C GLY A 121 -14.47 -3.48 -6.22
N ARG A 122 -13.56 -2.86 -5.47
CA ARG A 122 -12.83 -3.51 -4.36
C ARG A 122 -13.76 -3.85 -3.20
N ARG A 123 -13.55 -5.05 -2.65
CA ARG A 123 -14.15 -5.52 -1.39
C ARG A 123 -13.06 -6.05 -0.49
N VAL A 124 -13.17 -5.80 0.80
CA VAL A 124 -12.16 -6.22 1.78
C VAL A 124 -12.81 -6.93 2.95
N CYS A 125 -12.10 -7.90 3.49
CA CYS A 125 -12.43 -8.52 4.75
C CYS A 125 -11.78 -7.71 5.88
N LEU A 126 -12.57 -7.12 6.78
CA LEU A 126 -12.04 -6.34 7.90
C LEU A 126 -11.40 -7.20 9.00
N LYS A 127 -11.59 -8.52 8.95
CA LYS A 127 -11.03 -9.46 9.93
C LYS A 127 -9.62 -9.92 9.55
N CYS A 128 -9.44 -10.40 8.31
CA CYS A 128 -8.16 -10.97 7.85
C CYS A 128 -7.40 -10.11 6.82
N GLY A 129 -7.96 -8.98 6.38
CA GLY A 129 -7.33 -8.09 5.41
C GLY A 129 -7.42 -8.54 3.95
N ALA A 130 -7.97 -9.73 3.66
CA ALA A 130 -8.09 -10.24 2.30
C ALA A 130 -8.85 -9.28 1.39
N THR A 131 -8.36 -9.12 0.17
CA THR A 131 -8.90 -8.17 -0.81
C THR A 131 -9.45 -8.91 -2.02
N TYR A 132 -10.63 -8.51 -2.47
CA TYR A 132 -11.37 -9.07 -3.60
C TYR A 132 -11.83 -7.98 -4.55
N HIS A 133 -12.19 -8.36 -5.76
CA HIS A 133 -12.88 -7.49 -6.71
C HIS A 133 -14.26 -8.08 -7.05
N ILE A 134 -15.29 -7.23 -7.17
CA ILE A 134 -16.68 -7.67 -7.40
C ILE A 134 -16.83 -8.57 -8.62
N SER A 135 -16.06 -8.32 -9.70
CA SER A 135 -16.07 -9.13 -10.92
C SER A 135 -15.66 -10.59 -10.72
N ARG A 136 -14.93 -10.89 -9.62
CA ARG A 136 -14.44 -12.25 -9.30
C ARG A 136 -15.24 -12.91 -8.17
N LEU A 137 -16.13 -12.18 -7.52
CA LEU A 137 -16.90 -12.70 -6.38
C LEU A 137 -18.08 -13.57 -6.78
N ASN A 138 -18.58 -13.48 -8.01
CA ASN A 138 -19.73 -14.25 -8.49
C ASN A 138 -20.92 -14.23 -7.49
N GLY A 139 -21.20 -13.05 -6.92
CA GLY A 139 -22.27 -12.87 -5.93
C GLY A 139 -21.92 -13.28 -4.50
N LYS A 140 -20.72 -13.79 -4.21
CA LYS A 140 -20.29 -14.07 -2.84
C LYS A 140 -20.13 -12.78 -2.03
N THR A 141 -20.59 -12.81 -0.78
CA THR A 141 -20.48 -11.71 0.19
C THR A 141 -19.53 -12.01 1.34
N LYS A 142 -19.00 -13.23 1.41
CA LYS A 142 -18.14 -13.70 2.49
C LYS A 142 -16.71 -13.97 2.02
N CYS A 143 -15.77 -13.74 2.92
CA CYS A 143 -14.36 -14.00 2.73
C CYS A 143 -14.06 -15.50 2.61
N ASP A 144 -13.32 -15.91 1.57
CA ASP A 144 -12.94 -17.31 1.38
C ASP A 144 -11.95 -17.81 2.45
N SER A 145 -11.17 -16.91 3.07
CA SER A 145 -10.16 -17.28 4.07
C SER A 145 -10.69 -17.40 5.49
N CYS A 146 -11.71 -16.60 5.89
CA CYS A 146 -12.17 -16.56 7.28
C CYS A 146 -13.69 -16.48 7.43
N SER A 147 -14.45 -16.53 6.32
CA SER A 147 -15.91 -16.53 6.26
C SER A 147 -16.61 -15.28 6.82
N ASP A 148 -15.84 -14.22 7.13
CA ASP A 148 -16.37 -12.93 7.57
C ASP A 148 -16.93 -12.13 6.39
N GLU A 149 -17.75 -11.11 6.65
CA GLU A 149 -18.36 -10.31 5.60
C GLU A 149 -17.33 -9.47 4.82
N LEU A 150 -17.57 -9.34 3.52
CA LEU A 150 -16.81 -8.47 2.64
C LEU A 150 -17.49 -7.11 2.53
N VAL A 151 -16.73 -6.04 2.76
CA VAL A 151 -17.26 -4.67 2.74
C VAL A 151 -16.48 -3.81 1.74
N GLN A 152 -17.13 -2.77 1.23
CA GLN A 152 -16.44 -1.69 0.54
C GLN A 152 -15.84 -0.73 1.56
N ARG A 153 -14.58 -0.33 1.37
CA ARG A 153 -13.95 0.68 2.22
C ARG A 153 -14.63 2.04 2.04
N ALA A 154 -14.68 2.86 3.07
CA ALA A 154 -15.23 4.20 2.99
C ALA A 154 -14.47 5.08 1.96
N ASP A 155 -13.15 4.90 1.87
CA ASP A 155 -12.27 5.60 0.94
C ASP A 155 -12.26 5.04 -0.49
N ASP A 156 -13.09 4.03 -0.80
CA ASP A 156 -13.27 3.47 -2.16
C ASP A 156 -14.57 3.97 -2.84
N LYS A 157 -15.22 4.97 -2.27
CA LYS A 157 -16.33 5.66 -2.94
C LYS A 157 -15.82 6.50 -4.08
N ALA A 158 -16.59 6.62 -5.18
CA ALA A 158 -16.15 7.26 -6.41
C ALA A 158 -15.56 8.67 -6.22
N GLU A 159 -16.21 9.51 -5.39
CA GLU A 159 -15.74 10.86 -5.09
C GLU A 159 -14.39 10.86 -4.37
N THR A 160 -14.22 9.96 -3.41
CA THR A 160 -12.97 9.82 -2.64
C THR A 160 -11.86 9.25 -3.51
N VAL A 161 -12.19 8.32 -4.42
CA VAL A 161 -11.22 7.73 -5.36
C VAL A 161 -10.57 8.79 -6.24
N LEU A 162 -11.35 9.70 -6.82
CA LEU A 162 -10.83 10.79 -7.64
C LEU A 162 -9.87 11.70 -6.84
N ASN A 163 -10.25 12.04 -5.60
CA ASN A 163 -9.38 12.82 -4.75
C ASN A 163 -8.08 12.09 -4.39
N ARG A 164 -8.14 10.78 -4.16
CA ARG A 164 -6.95 9.95 -3.88
C ARG A 164 -5.99 9.91 -5.07
N LEU A 165 -6.51 9.81 -6.30
CA LEU A 165 -5.68 9.86 -7.51
C LEU A 165 -5.02 11.23 -7.66
N LYS A 166 -5.79 12.33 -7.46
CA LYS A 166 -5.22 13.67 -7.47
C LYS A 166 -4.11 13.82 -6.43
N VAL A 167 -4.35 13.42 -5.19
CA VAL A 167 -3.33 13.48 -4.12
C VAL A 167 -2.11 12.63 -4.46
N TYR A 168 -2.30 11.48 -5.11
CA TYR A 168 -1.19 10.65 -5.58
C TYR A 168 -0.33 11.41 -6.60
N HIS A 169 -0.93 11.97 -7.64
CA HIS A 169 -0.19 12.71 -8.68
C HIS A 169 0.52 13.94 -8.11
N ASP A 170 -0.14 14.68 -7.22
CA ASP A 170 0.40 15.90 -6.66
C ASP A 170 1.54 15.66 -5.64
N GLN A 171 1.47 14.58 -4.85
CA GLN A 171 2.34 14.41 -3.68
C GLN A 171 3.21 13.14 -3.72
N THR A 172 2.73 12.06 -4.35
CA THR A 172 3.41 10.75 -4.31
C THR A 172 4.16 10.44 -5.60
N ALA A 173 3.63 10.81 -6.76
CA ALA A 173 4.30 10.59 -8.05
C ALA A 173 5.73 11.17 -8.11
N PRO A 174 6.07 12.31 -7.48
CA PRO A 174 7.45 12.81 -7.42
C PRO A 174 8.47 11.84 -6.79
N LEU A 175 8.02 10.85 -6.03
CA LEU A 175 8.89 9.80 -5.49
C LEU A 175 9.50 8.90 -6.56
N VAL A 176 8.86 8.75 -7.71
CA VAL A 176 9.39 8.00 -8.85
C VAL A 176 10.73 8.60 -9.28
N ASP A 177 10.76 9.90 -9.52
CA ASP A 177 11.99 10.62 -9.87
C ASP A 177 13.02 10.60 -8.73
N PHE A 178 12.55 10.71 -7.49
CA PHE A 178 13.43 10.68 -6.30
C PHE A 178 14.20 9.36 -6.21
N TYR A 179 13.53 8.22 -6.34
CA TYR A 179 14.16 6.91 -6.26
C TYR A 179 14.86 6.49 -7.56
N GLN A 180 14.44 7.01 -8.71
CA GLN A 180 15.14 6.82 -9.98
C GLN A 180 16.53 7.43 -9.93
N LYS A 181 16.67 8.66 -9.41
CA LYS A 181 17.97 9.34 -9.22
C LYS A 181 18.90 8.58 -8.27
N LYS A 182 18.34 7.79 -7.36
CA LYS A 182 19.10 6.95 -6.43
C LYS A 182 19.46 5.56 -7.01
N GLY A 183 18.97 5.23 -8.21
CA GLY A 183 19.20 3.92 -8.83
C GLY A 183 18.45 2.76 -8.20
N LEU A 184 17.51 3.04 -7.27
CA LEU A 184 16.77 2.03 -6.53
C LEU A 184 15.45 1.63 -7.21
N LEU A 185 14.94 2.44 -8.17
CA LEU A 185 13.63 2.26 -8.77
C LEU A 185 13.61 1.10 -9.79
N ARG A 186 12.56 0.31 -9.74
CA ARG A 186 12.17 -0.67 -10.75
C ARG A 186 10.70 -0.47 -11.09
N VAL A 187 10.41 -0.06 -12.33
CA VAL A 187 9.04 0.14 -12.80
C VAL A 187 8.50 -1.16 -13.38
N ILE A 188 7.32 -1.54 -12.98
CA ILE A 188 6.62 -2.74 -13.45
C ILE A 188 5.24 -2.33 -13.96
N ASP A 189 4.88 -2.80 -15.16
CA ASP A 189 3.54 -2.63 -15.71
C ASP A 189 2.52 -3.39 -14.84
N GLY A 190 1.78 -2.67 -14.01
CA GLY A 190 0.77 -3.22 -13.09
C GLY A 190 -0.56 -3.58 -13.78
N ASP A 191 -0.63 -3.47 -15.11
CA ASP A 191 -1.80 -3.87 -15.89
C ASP A 191 -1.77 -5.34 -16.32
N GLN A 192 -0.66 -6.02 -16.11
CA GLN A 192 -0.50 -7.44 -16.38
C GLN A 192 -1.33 -8.30 -15.40
N ASP A 193 -1.51 -9.58 -15.75
CA ASP A 193 -2.12 -10.55 -14.83
C ASP A 193 -1.32 -10.63 -13.52
N MET A 194 -2.04 -10.85 -12.41
CA MET A 194 -1.43 -10.89 -11.07
C MET A 194 -0.32 -11.93 -10.93
N ASP A 195 -0.34 -13.01 -11.71
CA ASP A 195 0.68 -14.05 -11.66
C ASP A 195 1.90 -13.66 -12.49
N CYS A 196 1.73 -12.95 -13.62
CA CYS A 196 2.83 -12.40 -14.41
C CYS A 196 3.68 -11.40 -13.63
N LEU A 197 3.06 -10.56 -12.80
CA LEU A 197 3.76 -9.56 -11.98
C LEU A 197 4.79 -10.17 -11.02
N LEU A 198 4.56 -11.39 -10.54
CA LEU A 198 5.50 -12.10 -9.66
C LEU A 198 6.78 -12.54 -10.39
N TYR A 199 6.66 -12.90 -11.67
CA TYR A 199 7.78 -13.41 -12.47
C TYR A 199 8.57 -12.30 -13.16
N THR A 200 7.99 -11.13 -13.35
CA THR A 200 8.65 -9.94 -13.95
C THR A 200 9.36 -9.07 -12.93
N SER A 201 9.15 -9.31 -11.63
CA SER A 201 9.97 -8.66 -10.60
C SER A 201 11.43 -9.14 -10.74
N PRO A 202 12.40 -8.22 -10.87
CA PRO A 202 13.80 -8.60 -10.96
C PRO A 202 14.18 -9.44 -9.75
N SER A 203 14.87 -10.55 -10.00
CA SER A 203 15.43 -11.36 -8.93
C SER A 203 16.40 -10.50 -8.11
N PRO A 204 16.41 -10.62 -6.78
CA PRO A 204 17.40 -9.93 -5.94
C PRO A 204 18.85 -10.32 -6.24
N ARG A 205 19.08 -11.22 -7.21
CA ARG A 205 20.40 -11.71 -7.62
C ARG A 205 20.82 -11.24 -9.02
N ASP A 206 19.96 -10.50 -9.72
CA ASP A 206 20.26 -9.84 -10.99
C ASP A 206 20.49 -8.34 -10.73
#